data_b025ba93d4d3a8dcf08fb3efdf149c46
#
_entry.id   b025ba93d4d3a8dcf08fb3efdf149c46
#
_cell.length_a   1.000
_cell.length_b   1.000
_cell.length_c   1.000
_cell.angle_alpha   90.00
_cell.angle_beta   90.00
_cell.angle_gamma   90.00
#
_symmetry.space_group_name_H-M   'P 1'
#
loop_
_entity.id
_entity.type
_entity.pdbx_description
1 polymer ?
#
loop_
_entity_poly.entity_id
_entity_poly.type
_entity_poly.pdbx_seq_one_letter_code
_entity_poly.pdbx_strand_id
1 'polypeptide(L)'
;MDVFNELPEDCISSILSLTSPKDTISFSLVSSFLRLVAASDFVWQTLLPSDWDKIIDKSVIPLNYSSKKELFIRLCNSILIDGGNKSFAIEKLSGKKSYIISAEELSLLYGEEPDHWTWKSVPESRFSKVAELKVICKLEVKAKLRTSMLSANTNYGIYFIMKISDRAFGLSSVPVETSVEIGNRKDLHTATLDHQNGEKDLPDEKQRYERVPYKREDGWMEIELGELFNGGDEDEDEEFTVSLKEVKGFHVKGGLVIEGIEVRPKH
;
A
#
# COMPACT_ATOMS: atom_id res chain seq x y z
N MET A 1 -12.11 -23.90 35.67
CA MET A 1 -13.07 -24.52 34.70
C MET A 1 -12.92 -23.71 33.42
N ASP A 2 -12.56 -24.39 32.35
CA ASP A 2 -12.28 -23.74 31.06
C ASP A 2 -13.63 -23.61 30.34
N VAL A 3 -14.29 -22.49 30.47
CA VAL A 3 -15.64 -22.24 29.93
C VAL A 3 -15.72 -22.53 28.42
N PHE A 4 -14.60 -22.37 27.72
CA PHE A 4 -14.53 -22.64 26.28
C PHE A 4 -14.57 -24.13 25.94
N ASN A 5 -14.21 -25.04 26.86
CA ASN A 5 -14.29 -26.50 26.62
C ASN A 5 -15.73 -27.02 26.77
N GLU A 6 -16.66 -26.21 27.27
CA GLU A 6 -18.09 -26.55 27.41
C GLU A 6 -18.93 -26.10 26.21
N LEU A 7 -18.38 -25.23 25.34
CA LEU A 7 -19.06 -24.75 24.15
C LEU A 7 -18.91 -25.73 22.98
N PRO A 8 -19.96 -25.95 22.17
CA PRO A 8 -19.86 -26.70 20.92
C PRO A 8 -18.82 -26.06 19.97
N GLU A 9 -18.16 -26.87 19.16
CA GLU A 9 -17.14 -26.44 18.18
C GLU A 9 -17.69 -25.36 17.24
N ASP A 10 -18.93 -25.49 16.77
CA ASP A 10 -19.59 -24.54 15.88
C ASP A 10 -19.76 -23.16 16.52
N CYS A 11 -20.02 -23.11 17.83
CA CYS A 11 -20.13 -21.85 18.56
C CYS A 11 -18.78 -21.15 18.64
N ILE A 12 -17.71 -21.89 18.93
CA ILE A 12 -16.36 -21.34 19.00
C ILE A 12 -15.88 -20.89 17.62
N SER A 13 -16.14 -21.68 16.57
CA SER A 13 -15.83 -21.32 15.19
C SER A 13 -16.53 -20.02 14.78
N SER A 14 -17.80 -19.86 15.16
CA SER A 14 -18.58 -18.64 14.92
C SER A 14 -18.02 -17.44 15.69
N ILE A 15 -17.57 -17.62 16.93
CA ILE A 15 -16.91 -16.55 17.69
C ILE A 15 -15.60 -16.15 17.01
N LEU A 16 -14.76 -17.13 16.63
CA LEU A 16 -13.47 -16.85 15.99
C LEU A 16 -13.63 -16.16 14.62
N SER A 17 -14.68 -16.51 13.87
CA SER A 17 -14.96 -15.88 12.58
C SER A 17 -15.29 -14.37 12.68
N LEU A 18 -15.66 -13.89 13.87
CA LEU A 18 -15.94 -12.48 14.17
C LEU A 18 -14.77 -11.75 14.81
N THR A 19 -13.62 -12.42 14.96
CA THR A 19 -12.41 -11.83 15.56
C THR A 19 -11.36 -11.50 14.49
N SER A 20 -10.16 -11.09 14.92
CA SER A 20 -9.06 -10.84 14.02
C SER A 20 -8.22 -12.12 13.78
N PRO A 21 -7.43 -12.19 12.69
CA PRO A 21 -6.44 -13.24 12.49
C PRO A 21 -5.47 -13.38 13.67
N LYS A 22 -5.05 -12.25 14.25
CA LYS A 22 -4.21 -12.19 15.46
C LYS A 22 -4.87 -12.90 16.64
N ASP A 23 -6.13 -12.59 16.91
CA ASP A 23 -6.86 -13.19 18.02
C ASP A 23 -7.09 -14.67 17.79
N THR A 24 -7.46 -15.10 16.57
CA THR A 24 -7.60 -16.49 16.18
C THR A 24 -6.30 -17.29 16.42
N ILE A 25 -5.15 -16.71 16.05
CA ILE A 25 -3.84 -17.35 16.32
C ILE A 25 -3.59 -17.44 17.82
N SER A 26 -3.87 -16.38 18.59
CA SER A 26 -3.68 -16.36 20.04
C SER A 26 -4.56 -17.42 20.72
N PHE A 27 -5.81 -17.57 20.31
CA PHE A 27 -6.73 -18.61 20.78
C PHE A 27 -6.19 -20.02 20.54
N SER A 28 -5.53 -20.24 19.41
CA SER A 28 -4.95 -21.55 19.04
C SER A 28 -3.86 -22.02 20.01
N LEU A 29 -3.30 -21.13 20.83
CA LEU A 29 -2.24 -21.42 21.79
C LEU A 29 -2.76 -21.87 23.16
N VAL A 30 -4.07 -21.68 23.43
CA VAL A 30 -4.68 -21.90 24.75
C VAL A 30 -4.88 -23.40 25.03
N SER A 31 -5.38 -24.17 24.06
CA SER A 31 -5.60 -25.60 24.20
C SER A 31 -5.51 -26.35 22.88
N SER A 32 -5.34 -27.69 22.92
CA SER A 32 -5.35 -28.54 21.72
C SER A 32 -6.70 -28.50 20.99
N PHE A 33 -7.79 -28.44 21.72
CA PHE A 33 -9.14 -28.33 21.16
C PHE A 33 -9.31 -26.99 20.41
N LEU A 34 -8.98 -25.86 21.03
CA LEU A 34 -9.07 -24.54 20.40
C LEU A 34 -8.13 -24.42 19.21
N ARG A 35 -6.99 -25.12 19.23
CA ARG A 35 -6.08 -25.19 18.07
C ARG A 35 -6.73 -25.84 16.87
N LEU A 36 -7.47 -26.94 17.06
CA LEU A 36 -8.20 -27.59 15.97
C LEU A 36 -9.28 -26.69 15.39
N VAL A 37 -10.09 -26.06 16.25
CA VAL A 37 -11.14 -25.15 15.83
C VAL A 37 -10.57 -23.95 15.10
N ALA A 38 -9.53 -23.31 15.63
CA ALA A 38 -8.84 -22.17 15.02
C ALA A 38 -8.08 -22.55 13.72
N ALA A 39 -7.91 -23.83 13.41
CA ALA A 39 -7.33 -24.27 12.16
C ALA A 39 -8.37 -24.59 11.08
N SER A 40 -9.67 -24.57 11.41
CA SER A 40 -10.73 -24.93 10.48
C SER A 40 -10.83 -23.99 9.28
N ASP A 41 -11.14 -24.53 8.11
CA ASP A 41 -11.31 -23.75 6.89
C ASP A 41 -12.47 -22.74 6.99
N PHE A 42 -13.51 -23.06 7.79
CA PHE A 42 -14.62 -22.16 8.04
C PHE A 42 -14.13 -20.82 8.64
N VAL A 43 -13.32 -20.88 9.70
CA VAL A 43 -12.78 -19.67 10.36
C VAL A 43 -11.90 -18.86 9.40
N TRP A 44 -10.97 -19.50 8.71
CA TRP A 44 -10.04 -18.80 7.82
C TRP A 44 -10.70 -18.28 6.54
N GLN A 45 -11.77 -18.90 6.09
CA GLN A 45 -12.54 -18.39 4.95
C GLN A 45 -13.22 -17.05 5.28
N THR A 46 -13.70 -16.85 6.52
CA THR A 46 -14.30 -15.58 6.94
C THR A 46 -13.26 -14.49 7.24
N LEU A 47 -12.02 -14.89 7.56
CA LEU A 47 -10.90 -13.96 7.77
C LEU A 47 -10.21 -13.52 6.46
N LEU A 48 -10.45 -14.23 5.36
CA LEU A 48 -10.03 -13.81 4.03
C LEU A 48 -10.94 -12.67 3.53
N PRO A 49 -10.44 -11.76 2.67
CA PRO A 49 -11.29 -10.81 1.96
C PRO A 49 -12.43 -11.51 1.21
N SER A 50 -13.62 -10.91 1.14
CA SER A 50 -14.78 -11.49 0.46
C SER A 50 -14.53 -11.86 -1.01
N ASP A 51 -13.64 -11.11 -1.66
CA ASP A 51 -13.25 -11.23 -3.06
C ASP A 51 -11.92 -12.00 -3.29
N TRP A 52 -11.47 -12.79 -2.29
CA TRP A 52 -10.17 -13.47 -2.34
C TRP A 52 -10.01 -14.37 -3.58
N ASP A 53 -11.08 -15.02 -4.03
CA ASP A 53 -11.09 -15.87 -5.23
C ASP A 53 -10.79 -15.07 -6.51
N LYS A 54 -11.42 -13.92 -6.68
CA LYS A 54 -11.17 -13.01 -7.81
C LYS A 54 -9.76 -12.43 -7.79
N ILE A 55 -9.18 -12.24 -6.59
CA ILE A 55 -7.82 -11.73 -6.43
C ILE A 55 -6.80 -12.80 -6.85
N ILE A 56 -6.96 -14.04 -6.40
CA ILE A 56 -6.02 -15.12 -6.77
C ILE A 56 -6.11 -15.50 -8.25
N ASP A 57 -7.29 -15.37 -8.86
CA ASP A 57 -7.47 -15.59 -10.30
C ASP A 57 -6.66 -14.61 -11.16
N LYS A 58 -6.36 -13.42 -10.62
CA LYS A 58 -5.50 -12.42 -11.26
C LYS A 58 -4.02 -12.60 -10.99
N SER A 59 -3.65 -13.59 -10.16
CA SER A 59 -2.24 -13.80 -9.81
C SER A 59 -1.41 -14.22 -11.02
N VAL A 60 -0.25 -13.59 -11.18
CA VAL A 60 0.72 -13.92 -12.25
C VAL A 60 1.24 -15.35 -12.09
N ILE A 61 1.39 -15.80 -10.85
CA ILE A 61 1.82 -17.17 -10.52
C ILE A 61 0.68 -17.87 -9.80
N PRO A 62 0.18 -19.01 -10.31
CA PRO A 62 -0.86 -19.77 -9.64
C PRO A 62 -0.52 -20.12 -8.19
N LEU A 63 -1.43 -19.84 -7.27
CA LEU A 63 -1.27 -20.15 -5.85
C LEU A 63 -1.78 -21.55 -5.55
N ASN A 64 -0.89 -22.45 -5.12
CA ASN A 64 -1.26 -23.77 -4.61
C ASN A 64 -1.40 -23.70 -3.09
N TYR A 65 -2.52 -24.13 -2.55
CA TYR A 65 -2.78 -24.18 -1.11
C TYR A 65 -3.65 -25.39 -0.77
N SER A 66 -3.42 -25.96 0.42
CA SER A 66 -4.15 -27.14 0.93
C SER A 66 -5.28 -26.78 1.89
N SER A 67 -5.28 -25.55 2.42
CA SER A 67 -6.28 -25.04 3.37
C SER A 67 -6.45 -23.54 3.25
N LYS A 68 -7.59 -23.00 3.72
CA LYS A 68 -7.83 -21.55 3.76
C LYS A 68 -6.83 -20.81 4.66
N LYS A 69 -6.38 -21.45 5.74
CA LYS A 69 -5.31 -20.94 6.58
C LYS A 69 -4.00 -20.78 5.81
N GLU A 70 -3.62 -21.79 5.02
CA GLU A 70 -2.41 -21.71 4.19
C GLU A 70 -2.55 -20.61 3.14
N LEU A 71 -3.71 -20.49 2.49
CA LEU A 71 -3.98 -19.40 1.56
C LEU A 71 -3.81 -18.03 2.23
N PHE A 72 -4.40 -17.82 3.41
CA PHE A 72 -4.24 -16.59 4.18
C PHE A 72 -2.75 -16.27 4.42
N ILE A 73 -1.97 -17.24 4.89
CA ILE A 73 -0.53 -17.06 5.15
C ILE A 73 0.23 -16.71 3.86
N ARG A 74 -0.13 -17.33 2.73
CA ARG A 74 0.48 -17.00 1.42
C ARG A 74 0.14 -15.60 0.98
N LEU A 75 -1.10 -15.15 1.18
CA LEU A 75 -1.53 -13.81 0.85
C LEU A 75 -0.96 -12.73 1.79
N CYS A 76 -0.46 -13.09 2.99
CA CYS A 76 0.33 -12.17 3.82
C CYS A 76 1.71 -11.86 3.21
N ASN A 77 2.20 -12.69 2.29
CA ASN A 77 3.35 -12.38 1.45
C ASN A 77 2.83 -11.80 0.15
N SER A 78 3.41 -10.69 -0.29
CA SER A 78 2.92 -10.00 -1.48
C SER A 78 2.95 -10.89 -2.72
N ILE A 79 1.87 -10.88 -3.49
CA ILE A 79 1.74 -11.54 -4.79
C ILE A 79 1.56 -10.52 -5.90
N LEU A 80 2.07 -10.80 -7.08
CA LEU A 80 1.83 -9.98 -8.26
C LEU A 80 0.51 -10.40 -8.93
N ILE A 81 -0.31 -9.40 -9.25
CA ILE A 81 -1.61 -9.55 -9.91
C ILE A 81 -1.71 -8.59 -11.11
N ASP A 82 -2.81 -8.71 -11.87
CA ASP A 82 -3.09 -7.84 -13.02
C ASP A 82 -1.90 -7.76 -14.01
N GLY A 83 -1.39 -8.93 -14.41
CA GLY A 83 -0.26 -9.00 -15.35
C GLY A 83 1.08 -8.55 -14.78
N GLY A 84 1.20 -8.39 -13.46
CA GLY A 84 2.41 -7.93 -12.77
C GLY A 84 2.46 -6.43 -12.51
N ASN A 85 1.38 -5.70 -12.82
CA ASN A 85 1.31 -4.25 -12.62
C ASN A 85 0.85 -3.85 -11.23
N LYS A 86 0.35 -4.78 -10.45
CA LYS A 86 -0.03 -4.56 -9.04
C LYS A 86 0.55 -5.66 -8.16
N SER A 87 0.88 -5.29 -6.94
CA SER A 87 1.21 -6.21 -5.87
C SER A 87 0.09 -6.17 -4.84
N PHE A 88 -0.40 -7.32 -4.44
CA PHE A 88 -1.43 -7.49 -3.42
C PHE A 88 -0.89 -8.23 -2.21
N ALA A 89 -1.29 -7.81 -1.01
CA ALA A 89 -1.06 -8.53 0.23
C ALA A 89 -2.24 -8.34 1.19
N ILE A 90 -2.33 -9.22 2.19
CA ILE A 90 -3.22 -9.05 3.34
C ILE A 90 -2.35 -8.72 4.55
N GLU A 91 -2.75 -7.77 5.35
CA GLU A 91 -2.08 -7.50 6.59
C GLU A 91 -2.29 -8.64 7.60
N LYS A 92 -1.19 -9.15 8.13
CA LYS A 92 -1.15 -10.35 8.97
C LYS A 92 -2.00 -10.26 10.24
N LEU A 93 -2.12 -9.08 10.83
CA LEU A 93 -2.80 -8.88 12.12
C LEU A 93 -4.30 -8.63 11.97
N SER A 94 -4.70 -7.85 10.98
CA SER A 94 -6.08 -7.43 10.76
C SER A 94 -6.81 -8.18 9.64
N GLY A 95 -6.08 -8.82 8.71
CA GLY A 95 -6.64 -9.41 7.50
C GLY A 95 -7.05 -8.39 6.44
N LYS A 96 -6.71 -7.12 6.63
CA LYS A 96 -7.09 -6.04 5.70
C LYS A 96 -6.22 -6.05 4.45
N LYS A 97 -6.81 -5.65 3.33
CA LYS A 97 -6.16 -5.62 2.01
C LYS A 97 -5.12 -4.52 1.94
N SER A 98 -4.01 -4.79 1.25
CA SER A 98 -2.95 -3.83 0.91
C SER A 98 -2.55 -4.01 -0.55
N TYR A 99 -2.29 -2.89 -1.24
CA TYR A 99 -1.91 -2.89 -2.64
C TYR A 99 -0.71 -1.98 -2.88
N ILE A 100 0.13 -2.39 -3.84
CA ILE A 100 1.11 -1.49 -4.45
C ILE A 100 0.83 -1.45 -5.94
N ILE A 101 0.65 -0.26 -6.46
CA ILE A 101 0.39 0.02 -7.87
C ILE A 101 1.71 0.40 -8.51
N SER A 102 2.11 -0.28 -9.58
CA SER A 102 3.39 -0.02 -10.26
C SER A 102 3.41 1.37 -10.92
N ALA A 103 4.61 1.88 -11.17
CA ALA A 103 4.79 3.12 -11.92
C ALA A 103 4.17 3.08 -13.32
N GLU A 104 4.02 1.88 -13.93
CA GLU A 104 3.39 1.71 -15.25
C GLU A 104 1.88 2.01 -15.25
N GLU A 105 1.22 1.94 -14.07
CA GLU A 105 -0.20 2.28 -13.89
C GLU A 105 -0.41 3.76 -13.47
N LEU A 106 0.67 4.51 -13.25
CA LEU A 106 0.58 5.91 -12.84
C LEU A 106 0.52 6.84 -14.06
N SER A 107 -0.22 7.92 -13.93
CA SER A 107 -0.18 9.03 -14.88
C SER A 107 0.99 9.94 -14.53
N LEU A 108 2.05 9.86 -15.31
CA LEU A 108 3.24 10.71 -15.21
C LEU A 108 3.13 11.85 -16.22
N LEU A 109 3.40 13.09 -15.81
CA LEU A 109 3.45 14.21 -16.75
C LEU A 109 4.58 13.95 -17.77
N TYR A 110 4.24 13.95 -19.08
CA TYR A 110 5.11 13.55 -20.18
C TYR A 110 5.64 12.10 -20.09
N GLY A 111 4.86 11.19 -19.46
CA GLY A 111 5.26 9.80 -19.21
C GLY A 111 5.60 8.98 -20.45
N GLU A 112 4.98 9.31 -21.60
CA GLU A 112 5.22 8.70 -22.92
C GLU A 112 6.47 9.26 -23.64
N GLU A 113 7.05 10.37 -23.12
CA GLU A 113 8.15 11.06 -23.80
C GLU A 113 9.51 10.54 -23.34
N PRO A 114 10.32 9.89 -24.21
CA PRO A 114 11.60 9.31 -23.84
C PRO A 114 12.64 10.34 -23.40
N ASP A 115 12.46 11.60 -23.72
CA ASP A 115 13.36 12.69 -23.30
C ASP A 115 13.17 13.02 -21.81
N HIS A 116 11.98 12.76 -21.26
CA HIS A 116 11.65 13.06 -19.86
C HIS A 116 11.75 11.86 -18.95
N TRP A 117 11.34 10.68 -19.40
CA TRP A 117 11.32 9.46 -18.62
C TRP A 117 12.04 8.30 -19.30
N THR A 118 12.57 7.40 -18.50
CA THR A 118 13.08 6.11 -18.97
C THR A 118 12.55 4.99 -18.09
N TRP A 119 12.22 3.88 -18.71
CA TRP A 119 11.77 2.68 -18.02
C TRP A 119 12.93 1.70 -17.90
N LYS A 120 13.24 1.26 -16.69
CA LYS A 120 14.34 0.34 -16.43
C LYS A 120 13.95 -0.77 -15.45
N SER A 121 14.60 -1.92 -15.56
CA SER A 121 14.52 -2.97 -14.56
C SER A 121 15.52 -2.68 -13.43
N VAL A 122 15.05 -2.85 -12.18
CA VAL A 122 15.85 -2.67 -10.97
C VAL A 122 15.69 -3.92 -10.12
N PRO A 123 16.78 -4.61 -9.71
CA PRO A 123 16.71 -5.89 -9.02
C PRO A 123 15.92 -5.86 -7.71
N GLU A 124 15.90 -4.71 -7.01
CA GLU A 124 15.19 -4.52 -5.75
C GLU A 124 13.71 -4.18 -5.95
N SER A 125 13.26 -3.94 -7.19
CA SER A 125 11.85 -3.70 -7.45
C SER A 125 11.09 -5.02 -7.54
N ARG A 126 9.88 -5.01 -7.00
CA ARG A 126 8.89 -6.09 -7.17
C ARG A 126 8.30 -6.14 -8.57
N PHE A 127 8.38 -5.03 -9.30
CA PHE A 127 7.85 -4.88 -10.65
C PHE A 127 8.94 -5.05 -11.69
N SER A 128 8.53 -5.45 -12.90
CA SER A 128 9.44 -5.65 -14.04
C SER A 128 10.16 -4.37 -14.44
N LYS A 129 9.50 -3.22 -14.25
CA LYS A 129 10.02 -1.90 -14.62
C LYS A 129 9.66 -0.87 -13.57
N VAL A 130 10.55 0.12 -13.47
CA VAL A 130 10.36 1.35 -12.71
C VAL A 130 10.57 2.55 -13.62
N ALA A 131 9.94 3.69 -13.30
CA ALA A 131 10.11 4.93 -14.03
C ALA A 131 11.27 5.73 -13.45
N GLU A 132 12.25 6.13 -14.27
CA GLU A 132 13.30 7.06 -13.87
C GLU A 132 13.14 8.39 -14.60
N LEU A 133 13.05 9.45 -13.83
CA LEU A 133 13.01 10.81 -14.34
C LEU A 133 14.38 11.23 -14.86
N LYS A 134 14.48 11.53 -16.15
CA LYS A 134 15.69 12.08 -16.78
C LYS A 134 15.78 13.56 -16.53
N VAL A 135 14.79 14.31 -16.98
CA VAL A 135 14.73 15.76 -16.83
C VAL A 135 13.32 16.29 -17.01
N ILE A 136 12.88 17.15 -16.10
CA ILE A 136 11.59 17.83 -16.20
C ILE A 136 11.65 19.18 -15.45
N CYS A 137 10.84 20.16 -15.89
CA CYS A 137 10.71 21.43 -15.19
C CYS A 137 9.53 21.46 -14.20
N LYS A 138 8.51 20.61 -14.40
CA LYS A 138 7.33 20.51 -13.55
C LYS A 138 7.01 19.05 -13.32
N LEU A 139 7.07 18.60 -12.06
CA LEU A 139 6.74 17.22 -11.68
C LEU A 139 5.26 17.09 -11.36
N GLU A 140 4.61 16.10 -11.97
CA GLU A 140 3.25 15.69 -11.63
C GLU A 140 3.10 14.18 -11.81
N VAL A 141 2.65 13.51 -10.74
CA VAL A 141 2.38 12.07 -10.69
C VAL A 141 0.97 11.89 -10.14
N LYS A 142 0.14 11.09 -10.79
CA LYS A 142 -1.22 10.79 -10.34
C LYS A 142 -1.53 9.31 -10.43
N ALA A 143 -2.42 8.85 -9.54
CA ALA A 143 -3.08 7.56 -9.63
C ALA A 143 -4.59 7.74 -9.44
N LYS A 144 -5.38 6.94 -10.16
CA LYS A 144 -6.83 6.78 -9.96
C LYS A 144 -7.09 5.38 -9.46
N LEU A 145 -7.72 5.27 -8.33
CA LEU A 145 -7.98 4.02 -7.63
C LEU A 145 -9.45 3.94 -7.23
N ARG A 146 -9.91 2.76 -6.82
CA ARG A 146 -11.30 2.53 -6.42
C ARG A 146 -11.39 2.01 -5.00
N THR A 147 -12.41 2.43 -4.28
CA THR A 147 -12.64 2.01 -2.89
C THR A 147 -12.97 0.52 -2.78
N SER A 148 -13.56 -0.09 -3.81
CA SER A 148 -13.82 -1.54 -3.89
C SER A 148 -12.55 -2.41 -3.80
N MET A 149 -11.37 -1.84 -4.11
CA MET A 149 -10.08 -2.53 -3.89
C MET A 149 -9.77 -2.69 -2.40
N LEU A 150 -10.29 -1.83 -1.55
CA LEU A 150 -9.93 -1.69 -0.15
C LEU A 150 -10.89 -2.46 0.75
N SER A 151 -10.48 -2.74 1.97
CA SER A 151 -11.37 -3.29 2.98
C SER A 151 -12.27 -2.21 3.57
N ALA A 152 -13.55 -2.51 3.79
CA ALA A 152 -14.49 -1.60 4.43
C ALA A 152 -14.10 -1.26 5.88
N ASN A 153 -14.61 -0.13 6.40
CA ASN A 153 -14.40 0.35 7.76
C ASN A 153 -12.91 0.37 8.17
N THR A 154 -12.06 0.91 7.27
CA THR A 154 -10.60 0.87 7.46
C THR A 154 -9.97 2.20 7.07
N ASN A 155 -9.09 2.72 7.93
CA ASN A 155 -8.22 3.83 7.60
C ASN A 155 -7.02 3.33 6.78
N TYR A 156 -6.76 3.97 5.67
CA TYR A 156 -5.63 3.69 4.79
C TYR A 156 -4.64 4.85 4.76
N GLY A 157 -3.36 4.52 4.86
CA GLY A 157 -2.28 5.41 4.47
C GLY A 157 -1.88 5.15 3.03
N ILE A 158 -1.56 6.20 2.30
CA ILE A 158 -1.15 6.15 0.89
C ILE A 158 0.26 6.68 0.79
N TYR A 159 1.16 5.89 0.21
CA TYR A 159 2.60 6.14 0.21
C TYR A 159 3.18 6.10 -1.19
N PHE A 160 3.98 7.10 -1.53
CA PHE A 160 4.76 7.14 -2.76
C PHE A 160 6.09 6.43 -2.54
N ILE A 161 6.37 5.39 -3.32
CA ILE A 161 7.58 4.57 -3.19
C ILE A 161 8.58 5.00 -4.25
N MET A 162 9.76 5.44 -3.82
CA MET A 162 10.76 6.02 -4.68
C MET A 162 12.19 5.74 -4.23
N LYS A 163 13.15 6.04 -5.12
CA LYS A 163 14.58 6.19 -4.82
C LYS A 163 15.10 7.48 -5.43
N ILE A 164 16.15 8.02 -4.85
CA ILE A 164 16.94 9.12 -5.41
C ILE A 164 18.21 8.52 -6.02
N SER A 165 18.42 8.78 -7.30
CA SER A 165 19.61 8.36 -8.02
C SER A 165 20.85 9.16 -7.58
N ASP A 166 22.03 8.58 -7.65
CA ASP A 166 23.30 9.27 -7.35
C ASP A 166 23.56 10.49 -8.27
N ARG A 167 22.84 10.58 -9.39
CA ARG A 167 22.91 11.70 -10.33
C ARG A 167 21.70 12.63 -10.23
N ALA A 168 20.93 12.55 -9.14
CA ALA A 168 19.77 13.38 -8.95
C ALA A 168 20.15 14.85 -8.78
N PHE A 169 19.27 15.73 -9.27
CA PHE A 169 19.40 17.18 -9.14
C PHE A 169 18.02 17.83 -9.06
N GLY A 170 17.93 18.95 -8.37
CA GLY A 170 16.75 19.82 -8.31
C GLY A 170 15.53 19.25 -7.55
N LEU A 171 15.64 18.11 -6.89
CA LEU A 171 14.53 17.48 -6.17
C LEU A 171 14.27 18.10 -4.80
N SER A 172 15.30 18.70 -4.18
CA SER A 172 15.19 19.42 -2.90
C SER A 172 14.82 20.89 -3.04
N SER A 173 14.76 21.40 -4.27
CA SER A 173 14.66 22.84 -4.53
C SER A 173 13.29 23.44 -4.20
N VAL A 174 12.22 22.62 -4.28
CA VAL A 174 10.84 23.09 -4.04
C VAL A 174 10.02 21.96 -3.41
N PRO A 175 9.25 22.25 -2.35
CA PRO A 175 8.28 21.32 -1.81
C PRO A 175 7.23 20.92 -2.86
N VAL A 176 6.79 19.68 -2.79
CA VAL A 176 5.69 19.14 -3.60
C VAL A 176 4.40 19.13 -2.79
N GLU A 177 3.29 19.39 -3.46
CA GLU A 177 1.96 19.20 -2.90
C GLU A 177 1.55 17.74 -3.11
N THR A 178 1.08 17.07 -2.05
CA THR A 178 0.50 15.73 -2.11
C THR A 178 -0.98 15.82 -1.77
N SER A 179 -1.83 15.07 -2.47
CA SER A 179 -3.26 15.04 -2.17
C SER A 179 -3.89 13.68 -2.38
N VAL A 180 -4.93 13.42 -1.58
CA VAL A 180 -5.88 12.31 -1.76
C VAL A 180 -7.27 12.94 -1.88
N GLU A 181 -7.97 12.66 -2.98
CA GLU A 181 -9.25 13.27 -3.31
C GLU A 181 -10.29 12.19 -3.58
N ILE A 182 -11.42 12.24 -2.86
CA ILE A 182 -12.57 11.36 -3.05
C ILE A 182 -13.86 12.18 -2.95
N GLY A 183 -14.70 12.15 -3.98
CA GLY A 183 -15.89 12.99 -4.05
C GLY A 183 -15.54 14.47 -3.82
N ASN A 184 -16.11 15.07 -2.77
CA ASN A 184 -15.85 16.46 -2.39
C ASN A 184 -14.80 16.62 -1.27
N ARG A 185 -14.19 15.51 -0.83
CA ARG A 185 -13.17 15.53 0.23
C ARG A 185 -11.78 15.55 -0.40
N LYS A 186 -10.93 16.39 0.17
CA LYS A 186 -9.52 16.50 -0.24
C LYS A 186 -8.65 16.56 0.99
N ASP A 187 -7.75 15.58 1.13
CA ASP A 187 -6.65 15.61 2.09
C ASP A 187 -5.42 16.16 1.38
N LEU A 188 -4.86 17.27 1.87
CA LEU A 188 -3.81 18.04 1.20
C LEU A 188 -2.64 18.29 2.13
N HIS A 189 -1.43 17.94 1.68
CA HIS A 189 -0.20 18.13 2.44
C HIS A 189 0.93 18.66 1.56
N THR A 190 2.02 19.01 2.22
CA THR A 190 3.28 19.38 1.57
C THR A 190 4.36 18.36 1.94
N ALA A 191 5.19 18.00 0.98
CA ALA A 191 6.30 17.07 1.17
C ALA A 191 7.57 17.55 0.48
N THR A 192 8.71 17.03 0.92
CA THR A 192 10.01 17.20 0.26
C THR A 192 10.45 15.85 -0.31
N LEU A 193 10.97 15.84 -1.55
CA LEU A 193 11.40 14.60 -2.21
C LEU A 193 12.81 14.18 -1.82
N ASP A 194 13.67 15.13 -1.54
CA ASP A 194 15.07 14.90 -1.17
C ASP A 194 15.39 15.70 0.10
N HIS A 195 15.71 14.99 1.16
CA HIS A 195 16.15 15.57 2.41
C HIS A 195 17.66 15.38 2.53
N GLN A 196 18.43 16.32 2.02
CA GLN A 196 19.90 16.29 2.17
C GLN A 196 20.25 16.37 3.65
N ASN A 197 20.80 15.28 4.17
CA ASN A 197 21.38 15.21 5.51
C ASN A 197 22.58 16.18 5.59
N GLY A 198 22.37 17.40 6.05
CA GLY A 198 23.55 18.27 6.17
C GLY A 198 23.39 19.62 6.82
N GLU A 199 22.24 20.21 6.95
CA GLU A 199 22.13 21.47 7.69
C GLU A 199 21.20 21.34 8.89
N LYS A 200 21.82 21.38 10.06
CA LYS A 200 21.15 21.60 11.35
C LYS A 200 20.73 23.08 11.46
N ASP A 201 19.93 23.55 10.55
CA ASP A 201 19.19 24.77 10.81
C ASP A 201 17.90 24.38 11.54
N LEU A 202 17.69 25.00 12.69
CA LEU A 202 16.48 24.85 13.50
C LEU A 202 15.27 24.98 12.57
N PRO A 203 14.33 24.03 12.57
CA PRO A 203 13.19 24.07 11.64
C PRO A 203 12.40 25.34 11.91
N ASP A 204 12.31 26.19 10.89
CA ASP A 204 11.36 27.29 10.86
C ASP A 204 9.96 26.70 11.14
N GLU A 205 9.09 27.40 11.84
CA GLU A 205 7.76 26.87 12.24
C GLU A 205 6.95 26.33 11.04
N LYS A 206 7.25 26.77 9.81
CA LYS A 206 6.67 26.28 8.56
C LYS A 206 7.14 24.87 8.15
N GLN A 207 8.36 24.45 8.53
CA GLN A 207 8.90 23.13 8.18
C GLN A 207 8.33 22.01 9.07
N ARG A 208 7.64 22.32 10.15
CA ARG A 208 7.04 21.36 11.09
C ARG A 208 5.91 20.51 10.50
N TYR A 209 5.37 20.88 9.34
CA TYR A 209 4.23 20.21 8.69
C TYR A 209 4.60 19.57 7.36
N GLU A 210 5.87 19.54 7.01
CA GLU A 210 6.33 18.99 5.74
C GLU A 210 6.65 17.50 5.91
N ARG A 211 6.08 16.66 5.04
CA ARG A 211 6.37 15.23 4.98
C ARG A 211 7.72 15.02 4.33
N VAL A 212 8.52 14.12 4.92
CA VAL A 212 9.86 13.77 4.46
C VAL A 212 9.94 12.31 4.09
N PRO A 213 10.86 11.91 3.19
CA PRO A 213 11.06 10.51 2.85
C PRO A 213 11.53 9.66 4.03
N TYR A 214 10.95 8.48 4.21
CA TYR A 214 11.39 7.47 5.15
C TYR A 214 12.03 6.29 4.41
N LYS A 215 13.12 5.75 4.98
CA LYS A 215 13.77 4.57 4.43
C LYS A 215 13.00 3.31 4.80
N ARG A 216 12.72 2.47 3.78
CA ARG A 216 12.08 1.15 3.92
C ARG A 216 13.13 0.06 4.11
N GLU A 217 12.71 -1.08 4.64
CA GLU A 217 13.58 -2.26 4.80
C GLU A 217 14.00 -2.89 3.46
N ASP A 218 13.18 -2.72 2.41
CA ASP A 218 13.43 -3.21 1.05
C ASP A 218 14.42 -2.33 0.25
N GLY A 219 14.99 -1.30 0.90
CA GLY A 219 15.95 -0.39 0.29
C GLY A 219 15.35 0.74 -0.54
N TRP A 220 14.03 0.82 -0.61
CA TRP A 220 13.29 1.96 -1.15
C TRP A 220 13.10 3.05 -0.08
N MET A 221 12.61 4.20 -0.50
CA MET A 221 12.09 5.26 0.36
C MET A 221 10.60 5.42 0.12
N GLU A 222 9.88 5.92 1.12
CA GLU A 222 8.47 6.24 0.99
C GLU A 222 8.16 7.62 1.55
N ILE A 223 7.18 8.28 0.94
CA ILE A 223 6.57 9.52 1.43
C ILE A 223 5.08 9.28 1.56
N GLU A 224 4.50 9.61 2.71
CA GLU A 224 3.06 9.56 2.88
C GLU A 224 2.40 10.68 2.05
N LEU A 225 1.51 10.31 1.13
CA LEU A 225 0.77 11.24 0.26
C LEU A 225 -0.51 11.76 0.94
N GLY A 226 -1.15 10.95 1.78
CA GLY A 226 -2.38 11.27 2.47
C GLY A 226 -3.02 10.04 3.08
N GLU A 227 -4.22 10.26 3.63
CA GLU A 227 -5.03 9.23 4.27
C GLU A 227 -6.41 9.14 3.63
N LEU A 228 -6.99 7.95 3.68
CA LEU A 228 -8.34 7.69 3.22
C LEU A 228 -9.05 6.77 4.21
N PHE A 229 -10.20 7.18 4.72
CA PHE A 229 -11.11 6.28 5.42
C PHE A 229 -12.10 5.67 4.43
N ASN A 230 -12.02 4.36 4.22
CA ASN A 230 -12.99 3.60 3.46
C ASN A 230 -14.11 3.13 4.41
N GLY A 231 -15.17 3.94 4.53
CA GLY A 231 -16.32 3.66 5.41
C GLY A 231 -17.51 3.02 4.71
N GLY A 232 -17.42 2.87 3.37
CA GLY A 232 -18.52 2.36 2.56
C GLY A 232 -18.82 0.88 2.79
N ASP A 233 -20.07 0.51 2.54
CA ASP A 233 -20.44 -0.88 2.32
C ASP A 233 -19.74 -1.36 1.03
N GLU A 234 -19.51 -2.67 0.89
CA GLU A 234 -18.81 -3.26 -0.27
C GLU A 234 -19.47 -2.91 -1.62
N ASP A 235 -20.70 -2.40 -1.62
CA ASP A 235 -21.48 -2.01 -2.79
C ASP A 235 -21.25 -0.54 -3.23
N GLU A 236 -20.64 0.32 -2.41
CA GLU A 236 -20.33 1.70 -2.76
C GLU A 236 -18.90 1.80 -3.31
N ASP A 237 -18.77 1.71 -4.64
CA ASP A 237 -17.48 1.79 -5.31
C ASP A 237 -17.21 3.20 -5.86
N GLU A 238 -16.46 4.00 -5.11
CA GLU A 238 -16.06 5.34 -5.50
C GLU A 238 -14.63 5.38 -6.06
N GLU A 239 -14.40 6.22 -7.06
CA GLU A 239 -13.05 6.54 -7.55
C GLU A 239 -12.43 7.59 -6.64
N PHE A 240 -11.18 7.38 -6.24
CA PHE A 240 -10.36 8.38 -5.57
C PHE A 240 -9.07 8.63 -6.35
N THR A 241 -8.61 9.87 -6.31
CA THR A 241 -7.39 10.31 -6.99
C THR A 241 -6.31 10.64 -5.97
N VAL A 242 -5.13 10.09 -6.21
CA VAL A 242 -3.92 10.40 -5.46
C VAL A 242 -3.01 11.23 -6.34
N SER A 243 -2.44 12.30 -5.83
CA SER A 243 -1.49 13.10 -6.60
C SER A 243 -0.28 13.57 -5.79
N LEU A 244 0.83 13.67 -6.49
CA LEU A 244 2.04 14.35 -6.06
C LEU A 244 2.41 15.34 -7.16
N LYS A 245 2.46 16.63 -6.86
CA LYS A 245 2.74 17.65 -7.86
C LYS A 245 3.53 18.82 -7.30
N GLU A 246 4.38 19.37 -8.11
CA GLU A 246 5.03 20.65 -7.85
C GLU A 246 4.08 21.80 -8.20
N VAL A 247 3.85 22.71 -7.28
CA VAL A 247 2.88 23.81 -7.43
C VAL A 247 3.56 25.13 -7.70
N LYS A 248 4.83 25.29 -7.28
CA LYS A 248 5.56 26.55 -7.34
C LYS A 248 6.91 26.36 -8.02
N GLY A 249 7.19 27.22 -9.00
CA GLY A 249 8.48 27.28 -9.67
C GLY A 249 8.56 26.40 -10.93
N PHE A 250 9.64 26.61 -11.70
CA PHE A 250 10.03 25.81 -12.86
C PHE A 250 11.51 25.49 -12.69
N HIS A 251 11.79 24.58 -11.75
CA HIS A 251 13.16 24.14 -11.51
C HIS A 251 13.42 22.83 -12.25
N VAL A 252 14.46 22.82 -13.06
CA VAL A 252 14.90 21.61 -13.76
C VAL A 252 15.34 20.58 -12.74
N LYS A 253 14.79 19.38 -12.84
CA LYS A 253 15.07 18.27 -11.92
C LYS A 253 15.13 16.93 -12.65
N GLY A 254 15.85 15.98 -12.05
CA GLY A 254 16.01 14.63 -12.56
C GLY A 254 16.55 13.67 -11.50
N GLY A 255 16.60 12.39 -11.84
CA GLY A 255 17.12 11.35 -10.98
C GLY A 255 16.14 10.80 -9.93
N LEU A 256 14.85 11.12 -10.01
CA LEU A 256 13.80 10.46 -9.25
C LEU A 256 13.49 9.10 -9.90
N VAL A 257 13.52 8.02 -9.12
CA VAL A 257 13.14 6.67 -9.56
C VAL A 257 11.88 6.27 -8.82
N ILE A 258 10.81 5.94 -9.54
CA ILE A 258 9.50 5.62 -9.00
C ILE A 258 9.23 4.13 -9.12
N GLU A 259 8.99 3.44 -8.01
CA GLU A 259 8.47 2.07 -8.00
C GLU A 259 6.95 2.07 -8.17
N GLY A 260 6.24 2.94 -7.41
CA GLY A 260 4.80 2.99 -7.45
C GLY A 260 4.16 3.73 -6.28
N ILE A 261 2.88 3.41 -6.03
CA ILE A 261 2.10 3.93 -4.89
C ILE A 261 1.57 2.75 -4.08
N GLU A 262 1.84 2.75 -2.78
CA GLU A 262 1.30 1.77 -1.83
C GLU A 262 0.07 2.34 -1.11
N VAL A 263 -0.97 1.51 -0.99
CA VAL A 263 -2.16 1.77 -0.17
C VAL A 263 -2.25 0.66 0.87
N ARG A 264 -2.05 0.99 2.14
CA ARG A 264 -2.03 0.01 3.24
C ARG A 264 -2.81 0.50 4.46
N PRO A 265 -3.39 -0.43 5.27
CA PRO A 265 -4.08 -0.06 6.51
C PRO A 265 -3.18 0.74 7.46
N LYS A 266 -3.75 1.72 8.15
CA LYS A 266 -3.14 2.43 9.29
C LYS A 266 -3.70 1.89 10.60
N HIS A 267 -2.87 1.83 11.62
CA HIS A 267 -3.19 1.40 13.00
C HIS A 267 -3.20 2.57 13.96
#